data_caffd80cfb19f481cb36653b1ba2069e
#
_entry.id   caffd80cfb19f481cb36653b1ba2069e
#
_cell.length_a   1.000
_cell.length_b   1.000
_cell.length_c   1.000
_cell.angle_alpha   90.00
_cell.angle_beta   90.00
_cell.angle_gamma   90.00
#
_symmetry.space_group_name_H-M   'P 1'
#
loop_
_entity.id
_entity.type
_entity.pdbx_description
1 polymer ?
#
loop_
_entity_poly.entity_id
_entity_poly.type
_entity_poly.pdbx_seq_one_letter_code
_entity_poly.pdbx_strand_id
1 'polypeptide(L)'
;MKKLLIPIFLITVLLTSCQDKKLPYIGEPDLVKKMVDGKEVEETIYPTIPDFSFQNQYGETVTEKSFEGKIYVADFFFTTCPTICPVMKKNMLKVYQEFNDNPEVQILSHTIDPGHDSVAVLKKYADDLGITGKKWQMVTGERDKIYEIGEKHYFVSAREDSLEAGGYIHSGHFVLVDKNKHIRGMYDGTTEEETKLLIEDIKVLLKEK
;
A
#
# COMPACT_ATOMS: atom_id res chain seq x y z
N MET A 1 9.16 -5.51 75.75
CA MET A 1 9.51 -4.67 74.64
C MET A 1 9.26 -5.51 73.38
N LYS A 2 8.11 -5.33 72.66
CA LYS A 2 7.75 -6.04 71.43
C LYS A 2 8.23 -5.23 70.28
N LYS A 3 9.18 -5.78 69.53
CA LYS A 3 9.66 -5.18 68.25
C LYS A 3 8.65 -5.45 67.13
N LEU A 4 8.03 -4.39 66.66
CA LEU A 4 7.10 -4.41 65.46
C LEU A 4 7.90 -4.42 64.24
N LEU A 5 7.92 -5.55 63.48
CA LEU A 5 8.51 -5.69 62.17
C LEU A 5 7.46 -5.25 61.12
N ILE A 6 7.69 -4.13 60.46
CA ILE A 6 6.89 -3.65 59.35
C ILE A 6 7.42 -4.32 58.07
N PRO A 7 6.61 -5.10 57.33
CA PRO A 7 7.05 -5.64 56.04
C PRO A 7 7.06 -4.52 55.01
N ILE A 8 8.24 -4.24 54.42
CA ILE A 8 8.39 -3.36 53.29
C ILE A 8 7.87 -4.14 52.05
N PHE A 9 6.70 -3.74 51.58
CA PHE A 9 6.12 -4.26 50.36
C PHE A 9 6.78 -3.55 49.16
N LEU A 10 7.73 -4.23 48.51
CA LEU A 10 8.44 -3.74 47.32
C LEU A 10 7.48 -3.81 46.13
N ILE A 11 6.84 -2.69 45.78
CA ILE A 11 6.01 -2.57 44.57
C ILE A 11 6.95 -2.51 43.37
N THR A 12 7.10 -3.64 42.69
CA THR A 12 7.81 -3.72 41.38
C THR A 12 6.89 -3.14 40.32
N VAL A 13 7.10 -1.90 39.94
CA VAL A 13 6.44 -1.28 38.77
C VAL A 13 7.04 -1.91 37.50
N LEU A 14 6.30 -2.83 36.90
CA LEU A 14 6.60 -3.34 35.56
C LEU A 14 6.37 -2.20 34.56
N LEU A 15 7.44 -1.52 34.18
CA LEU A 15 7.46 -0.63 33.03
C LEU A 15 7.34 -1.51 31.77
N THR A 16 6.11 -1.74 31.28
CA THR A 16 5.88 -2.24 29.94
C THR A 16 6.32 -1.14 28.98
N SER A 17 7.55 -1.26 28.45
CA SER A 17 8.00 -0.47 27.33
C SER A 17 7.12 -0.86 26.12
N CYS A 18 6.19 0.00 25.74
CA CYS A 18 5.57 -0.06 24.42
C CYS A 18 6.67 0.23 23.40
N GLN A 19 7.29 -0.79 22.87
CA GLN A 19 8.14 -0.66 21.70
C GLN A 19 7.20 -0.32 20.54
N ASP A 20 7.32 0.88 19.95
CA ASP A 20 6.55 1.27 18.78
C ASP A 20 6.84 0.26 17.68
N LYS A 21 5.81 -0.44 17.22
CA LYS A 21 5.92 -1.39 16.10
C LYS A 21 6.37 -0.61 14.88
N LYS A 22 7.52 -0.98 14.31
CA LYS A 22 7.97 -0.47 13.01
C LYS A 22 7.73 -1.54 11.96
N LEU A 23 7.20 -1.12 10.80
CA LEU A 23 7.02 -2.02 9.68
C LEU A 23 8.35 -2.22 8.95
N PRO A 24 8.59 -3.42 8.38
CA PRO A 24 9.77 -3.68 7.57
C PRO A 24 9.73 -2.86 6.27
N TYR A 25 10.87 -2.72 5.62
CA TYR A 25 10.97 -2.33 4.22
C TYR A 25 10.96 -3.60 3.36
N ILE A 26 10.27 -3.56 2.22
CA ILE A 26 10.20 -4.69 1.27
C ILE A 26 10.97 -4.33 0.01
N GLY A 27 11.75 -5.28 -0.49
CA GLY A 27 12.67 -5.15 -1.61
C GLY A 27 14.13 -5.32 -1.18
N GLU A 28 14.99 -5.69 -2.13
CA GLU A 28 16.41 -5.85 -1.87
C GLU A 28 17.08 -4.48 -1.74
N PRO A 29 17.72 -4.18 -0.61
CA PRO A 29 18.39 -2.90 -0.42
C PRO A 29 19.75 -2.87 -1.12
N ASP A 30 20.13 -1.69 -1.60
CA ASP A 30 21.49 -1.40 -2.05
C ASP A 30 22.35 -0.93 -0.88
N LEU A 31 23.62 -1.39 -0.84
CA LEU A 31 24.63 -0.89 0.08
C LEU A 31 25.49 0.15 -0.64
N VAL A 32 25.33 1.42 -0.29
CA VAL A 32 26.06 2.53 -0.89
C VAL A 32 27.08 3.07 0.10
N LYS A 33 28.35 3.16 -0.33
CA LYS A 33 29.41 3.78 0.47
C LYS A 33 29.44 5.27 0.24
N LYS A 34 29.38 6.04 1.31
CA LYS A 34 29.51 7.50 1.29
C LYS A 34 30.52 8.01 2.30
N MET A 35 31.13 9.15 1.98
CA MET A 35 32.04 9.83 2.92
C MET A 35 31.23 10.77 3.82
N VAL A 36 31.29 10.54 5.14
CA VAL A 36 30.70 11.43 6.16
C VAL A 36 31.82 11.82 7.12
N ASP A 37 32.12 13.09 7.24
CA ASP A 37 33.17 13.65 8.10
C ASP A 37 34.54 12.97 7.89
N GLY A 38 34.89 12.68 6.62
CA GLY A 38 36.17 12.03 6.25
C GLY A 38 36.25 10.54 6.56
N LYS A 39 35.17 9.90 6.95
CA LYS A 39 35.07 8.44 7.17
C LYS A 39 34.13 7.81 6.14
N GLU A 40 34.51 6.64 5.63
CA GLU A 40 33.65 5.82 4.79
C GLU A 40 32.57 5.18 5.66
N VAL A 41 31.31 5.42 5.32
CA VAL A 41 30.12 4.85 5.99
C VAL A 41 29.30 4.11 4.96
N GLU A 42 28.86 2.91 5.28
CA GLU A 42 27.88 2.17 4.46
C GLU A 42 26.47 2.62 4.82
N GLU A 43 25.69 2.98 3.80
CA GLU A 43 24.26 3.32 3.92
C GLU A 43 23.42 2.28 3.20
N THR A 44 22.39 1.80 3.87
CA THR A 44 21.41 0.88 3.29
C THR A 44 20.29 1.71 2.64
N ILE A 45 20.13 1.57 1.32
CA ILE A 45 19.09 2.27 0.56
C ILE A 45 18.06 1.25 0.08
N TYR A 46 16.82 1.38 0.56
CA TYR A 46 15.71 0.54 0.11
C TYR A 46 15.10 1.08 -1.19
N PRO A 47 14.57 0.20 -2.06
CA PRO A 47 13.93 0.63 -3.30
C PRO A 47 12.69 1.48 -3.01
N THR A 48 12.42 2.41 -3.92
CA THR A 48 11.22 3.27 -3.88
C THR A 48 10.41 3.08 -5.14
N ILE A 49 9.11 3.36 -5.08
CA ILE A 49 8.26 3.44 -6.27
C ILE A 49 8.79 4.58 -7.16
N PRO A 50 9.11 4.31 -8.43
CA PRO A 50 9.65 5.31 -9.36
C PRO A 50 8.59 6.32 -9.77
N ASP A 51 9.02 7.31 -10.52
CA ASP A 51 8.14 8.27 -11.16
C ASP A 51 7.25 7.57 -12.20
N PHE A 52 5.98 7.93 -12.23
CA PHE A 52 4.99 7.41 -13.17
C PHE A 52 4.03 8.51 -13.64
N SER A 53 3.29 8.24 -14.71
CA SER A 53 2.25 9.14 -15.21
C SER A 53 1.14 8.33 -15.87
N PHE A 54 -0.06 8.36 -15.28
CA PHE A 54 -1.26 7.67 -15.74
C PHE A 54 -2.46 8.63 -15.73
N GLN A 55 -3.61 8.19 -16.26
CA GLN A 55 -4.87 8.93 -16.20
C GLN A 55 -5.83 8.27 -15.21
N ASN A 56 -6.45 9.04 -14.33
CA ASN A 56 -7.43 8.50 -13.42
C ASN A 56 -8.84 8.43 -14.05
N GLN A 57 -9.81 7.92 -13.30
CA GLN A 57 -11.22 7.80 -13.70
C GLN A 57 -11.90 9.16 -14.04
N TYR A 58 -11.27 10.27 -13.78
CA TYR A 58 -11.73 11.63 -14.14
C TYR A 58 -11.01 12.21 -15.35
N GLY A 59 -10.08 11.45 -15.97
CA GLY A 59 -9.23 11.91 -17.07
C GLY A 59 -8.12 12.87 -16.63
N GLU A 60 -7.87 12.97 -15.33
CA GLU A 60 -6.79 13.79 -14.78
C GLU A 60 -5.49 13.00 -14.75
N THR A 61 -4.36 13.66 -15.00
CA THR A 61 -3.03 13.06 -14.86
C THR A 61 -2.69 12.83 -13.39
N VAL A 62 -2.32 11.60 -13.08
CA VAL A 62 -1.84 11.15 -11.76
C VAL A 62 -0.39 10.75 -11.86
N THR A 63 0.44 11.31 -11.01
CA THR A 63 1.87 11.00 -10.91
C THR A 63 2.21 10.61 -9.47
N GLU A 64 3.44 10.16 -9.25
CA GLU A 64 3.97 9.91 -7.90
C GLU A 64 3.83 11.14 -6.97
N LYS A 65 3.87 12.36 -7.52
CA LYS A 65 3.68 13.62 -6.78
C LYS A 65 2.27 13.76 -6.20
N SER A 66 1.28 13.08 -6.79
CA SER A 66 -0.09 13.05 -6.25
C SER A 66 -0.15 12.38 -4.88
N PHE A 67 0.86 11.57 -4.55
CA PHE A 67 1.00 10.81 -3.29
C PHE A 67 2.13 11.30 -2.40
N GLU A 68 2.77 12.43 -2.74
CA GLU A 68 3.86 12.99 -1.95
C GLU A 68 3.43 13.24 -0.49
N GLY A 69 4.23 12.73 0.45
CA GLY A 69 3.94 12.81 1.89
C GLY A 69 2.71 12.04 2.36
N LYS A 70 2.19 11.12 1.54
CA LYS A 70 1.02 10.31 1.87
C LYS A 70 1.36 8.83 1.92
N ILE A 71 0.63 8.11 2.75
CA ILE A 71 0.57 6.65 2.74
C ILE A 71 -0.46 6.26 1.70
N TYR A 72 -0.16 5.25 0.87
CA TYR A 72 -1.18 4.75 -0.03
C TYR A 72 -1.15 3.22 -0.14
N VAL A 73 -2.30 2.67 -0.49
CA VAL A 73 -2.46 1.25 -0.82
C VAL A 73 -2.59 1.13 -2.33
N ALA A 74 -1.71 0.35 -2.95
CA ALA A 74 -1.80 0.05 -4.38
C ALA A 74 -2.38 -1.35 -4.61
N ASP A 75 -3.16 -1.52 -5.69
CA ASP A 75 -3.58 -2.81 -6.21
C ASP A 75 -3.66 -2.79 -7.74
N PHE A 76 -3.70 -3.99 -8.33
CA PHE A 76 -3.80 -4.22 -9.76
C PHE A 76 -5.07 -5.03 -10.05
N PHE A 77 -5.88 -4.57 -11.00
CA PHE A 77 -7.19 -5.12 -11.27
C PHE A 77 -7.59 -4.94 -12.73
N PHE A 78 -8.72 -5.49 -13.13
CA PHE A 78 -9.44 -5.10 -14.34
C PHE A 78 -10.94 -5.20 -14.13
N THR A 79 -11.71 -4.34 -14.82
CA THR A 79 -13.13 -4.18 -14.50
C THR A 79 -13.98 -5.39 -14.83
N THR A 80 -13.54 -6.22 -15.77
CA THR A 80 -14.23 -7.44 -16.25
C THR A 80 -13.75 -8.72 -15.56
N CYS A 81 -12.87 -8.64 -14.54
CA CYS A 81 -12.37 -9.80 -13.82
C CYS A 81 -13.50 -10.62 -13.19
N PRO A 82 -13.65 -11.92 -13.55
CA PRO A 82 -14.77 -12.73 -13.06
C PRO A 82 -14.47 -13.45 -11.72
N THR A 83 -13.25 -13.36 -11.20
CA THR A 83 -12.75 -14.21 -10.09
C THR A 83 -12.48 -13.42 -8.82
N ILE A 84 -11.25 -12.98 -8.61
CA ILE A 84 -10.80 -12.40 -7.32
C ILE A 84 -11.12 -10.92 -7.15
N CYS A 85 -11.18 -10.12 -8.24
CA CYS A 85 -11.39 -8.68 -8.13
C CYS A 85 -12.67 -8.27 -7.37
N PRO A 86 -13.82 -8.95 -7.52
CA PRO A 86 -15.00 -8.59 -6.72
C PRO A 86 -14.77 -8.69 -5.22
N VAL A 87 -14.02 -9.73 -4.76
CA VAL A 87 -13.67 -9.90 -3.36
C VAL A 87 -12.66 -8.84 -2.91
N MET A 88 -11.60 -8.61 -3.71
CA MET A 88 -10.62 -7.58 -3.45
C MET A 88 -11.26 -6.19 -3.35
N LYS A 89 -12.16 -5.82 -4.26
CA LYS A 89 -12.84 -4.53 -4.21
C LYS A 89 -13.72 -4.37 -2.97
N LYS A 90 -14.42 -5.43 -2.56
CA LYS A 90 -15.18 -5.43 -1.29
C LYS A 90 -14.24 -5.21 -0.09
N ASN A 91 -13.06 -5.80 -0.09
CA ASN A 91 -12.07 -5.63 0.98
C ASN A 91 -11.41 -4.24 0.92
N MET A 92 -11.06 -3.74 -0.28
CA MET A 92 -10.51 -2.39 -0.44
C MET A 92 -11.53 -1.30 -0.03
N LEU A 93 -12.84 -1.54 -0.22
CA LEU A 93 -13.89 -0.64 0.27
C LEU A 93 -13.85 -0.49 1.80
N LYS A 94 -13.45 -1.52 2.55
CA LYS A 94 -13.28 -1.41 4.01
C LYS A 94 -12.11 -0.46 4.34
N VAL A 95 -11.01 -0.55 3.60
CA VAL A 95 -9.87 0.39 3.74
C VAL A 95 -10.32 1.81 3.37
N TYR A 96 -11.03 1.97 2.26
CA TYR A 96 -11.58 3.26 1.82
C TYR A 96 -12.47 3.90 2.89
N GLN A 97 -13.40 3.14 3.47
CA GLN A 97 -14.32 3.62 4.50
C GLN A 97 -13.61 3.98 5.80
N GLU A 98 -12.64 3.17 6.25
CA GLU A 98 -11.89 3.41 7.48
C GLU A 98 -11.08 4.73 7.41
N PHE A 99 -10.51 5.04 6.23
CA PHE A 99 -9.64 6.20 6.07
C PHE A 99 -10.24 7.32 5.21
N ASN A 100 -11.55 7.30 4.95
CA ASN A 100 -12.18 8.28 4.05
C ASN A 100 -11.89 9.73 4.46
N ASP A 101 -11.95 10.03 5.74
CA ASP A 101 -11.74 11.37 6.28
C ASP A 101 -10.27 11.69 6.61
N ASN A 102 -9.36 10.73 6.43
CA ASN A 102 -7.93 10.95 6.70
C ASN A 102 -7.20 11.42 5.43
N PRO A 103 -6.72 12.67 5.33
CA PRO A 103 -6.08 13.20 4.13
C PRO A 103 -4.69 12.60 3.82
N GLU A 104 -4.07 11.93 4.81
CA GLU A 104 -2.73 11.34 4.66
C GLU A 104 -2.77 9.92 4.05
N VAL A 105 -3.96 9.31 3.89
CA VAL A 105 -4.10 7.97 3.32
C VAL A 105 -4.84 8.05 2.00
N GLN A 106 -4.34 7.36 0.97
CA GLN A 106 -4.95 7.27 -0.36
C GLN A 106 -4.95 5.83 -0.88
N ILE A 107 -5.68 5.59 -1.97
CA ILE A 107 -5.71 4.30 -2.67
C ILE A 107 -5.44 4.55 -4.14
N LEU A 108 -4.61 3.69 -4.75
CA LEU A 108 -4.22 3.72 -6.15
C LEU A 108 -4.42 2.35 -6.79
N SER A 109 -5.42 2.22 -7.65
CA SER A 109 -5.70 0.97 -8.37
C SER A 109 -5.29 1.11 -9.83
N HIS A 110 -4.38 0.26 -10.29
CA HIS A 110 -3.94 0.22 -11.68
C HIS A 110 -4.77 -0.81 -12.44
N THR A 111 -5.41 -0.43 -13.56
CA THR A 111 -5.96 -1.46 -14.43
C THR A 111 -4.84 -2.18 -15.18
N ILE A 112 -4.98 -3.48 -15.37
CA ILE A 112 -4.07 -4.28 -16.21
C ILE A 112 -4.66 -4.56 -17.59
N ASP A 113 -5.89 -4.10 -17.85
CA ASP A 113 -6.55 -4.14 -19.16
C ASP A 113 -6.87 -2.72 -19.69
N PRO A 114 -5.85 -1.88 -19.95
CA PRO A 114 -6.10 -0.51 -20.42
C PRO A 114 -6.75 -0.45 -21.82
N GLY A 115 -6.78 -1.54 -22.55
CA GLY A 115 -7.48 -1.64 -23.82
C GLY A 115 -8.99 -1.60 -23.67
N HIS A 116 -9.53 -2.19 -22.62
CA HIS A 116 -10.95 -2.15 -22.26
C HIS A 116 -11.24 -1.04 -21.26
N ASP A 117 -10.43 -0.90 -20.22
CA ASP A 117 -10.65 -0.03 -19.08
C ASP A 117 -10.27 1.42 -19.37
N SER A 118 -11.01 2.05 -20.29
CA SER A 118 -10.89 3.48 -20.57
C SER A 118 -11.28 4.33 -19.36
N VAL A 119 -10.95 5.62 -19.39
CA VAL A 119 -11.36 6.59 -18.35
C VAL A 119 -12.85 6.52 -18.06
N ALA A 120 -13.70 6.41 -19.10
CA ALA A 120 -15.15 6.34 -18.94
C ALA A 120 -15.60 5.02 -18.27
N VAL A 121 -14.94 3.90 -18.58
CA VAL A 121 -15.21 2.60 -17.95
C VAL A 121 -14.80 2.62 -16.48
N LEU A 122 -13.61 3.13 -16.18
CA LEU A 122 -13.14 3.30 -14.80
C LEU A 122 -14.03 4.24 -13.99
N LYS A 123 -14.52 5.32 -14.62
CA LYS A 123 -15.44 6.25 -13.95
C LYS A 123 -16.76 5.56 -13.57
N LYS A 124 -17.35 4.83 -14.53
CA LYS A 124 -18.57 4.06 -14.24
C LYS A 124 -18.32 3.02 -13.14
N TYR A 125 -17.20 2.31 -13.18
CA TYR A 125 -16.85 1.31 -12.19
C TYR A 125 -16.69 1.92 -10.79
N ALA A 126 -16.03 3.09 -10.69
CA ALA A 126 -15.91 3.82 -9.44
C ALA A 126 -17.28 4.28 -8.90
N ASP A 127 -18.17 4.77 -9.79
CA ASP A 127 -19.53 5.19 -9.42
C ASP A 127 -20.37 4.01 -8.91
N ASP A 128 -20.28 2.86 -9.56
CA ASP A 128 -20.99 1.63 -9.15
C ASP A 128 -20.51 1.15 -7.76
N LEU A 129 -19.27 1.45 -7.37
CA LEU A 129 -18.70 1.20 -6.04
C LEU A 129 -19.00 2.31 -5.01
N GLY A 130 -19.63 3.41 -5.41
CA GLY A 130 -19.91 4.56 -4.54
C GLY A 130 -18.65 5.39 -4.20
N ILE A 131 -17.60 5.27 -5.00
CA ILE A 131 -16.33 6.00 -4.78
C ILE A 131 -16.45 7.41 -5.35
N THR A 132 -16.13 8.40 -4.54
CA THR A 132 -16.16 9.81 -4.92
C THR A 132 -14.85 10.51 -4.57
N GLY A 133 -14.56 11.61 -5.29
CA GLY A 133 -13.36 12.41 -5.04
C GLY A 133 -12.05 11.70 -5.41
N LYS A 134 -10.95 12.15 -4.80
CA LYS A 134 -9.59 11.70 -5.14
C LYS A 134 -8.96 10.76 -4.10
N LYS A 135 -9.73 10.31 -3.12
CA LYS A 135 -9.25 9.38 -2.09
C LYS A 135 -8.83 8.04 -2.69
N TRP A 136 -9.60 7.56 -3.65
CA TRP A 136 -9.32 6.34 -4.39
C TRP A 136 -9.23 6.66 -5.88
N GLN A 137 -8.05 6.55 -6.43
CA GLN A 137 -7.79 6.81 -7.83
C GLN A 137 -7.59 5.48 -8.58
N MET A 138 -8.41 5.26 -9.59
CA MET A 138 -8.30 4.14 -10.52
C MET A 138 -7.66 4.65 -11.79
N VAL A 139 -6.50 4.10 -12.16
CA VAL A 139 -5.71 4.64 -13.26
C VAL A 139 -5.58 3.68 -14.43
N THR A 140 -5.52 4.26 -15.62
CA THR A 140 -5.27 3.61 -16.91
C THR A 140 -4.15 4.36 -17.64
N GLY A 141 -3.56 3.71 -18.65
CA GLY A 141 -2.48 4.32 -19.43
C GLY A 141 -1.83 3.36 -20.41
N GLU A 142 -0.57 3.57 -20.71
CA GLU A 142 0.19 2.69 -21.58
C GLU A 142 0.43 1.34 -20.91
N ARG A 143 0.01 0.26 -21.57
CA ARG A 143 0.03 -1.11 -21.02
C ARG A 143 1.40 -1.53 -20.52
N ASP A 144 2.44 -1.34 -21.33
CA ASP A 144 3.78 -1.78 -20.99
C ASP A 144 4.32 -1.08 -19.73
N LYS A 145 3.95 0.20 -19.53
CA LYS A 145 4.31 0.95 -18.32
C LYS A 145 3.55 0.46 -17.08
N ILE A 146 2.27 0.08 -17.25
CA ILE A 146 1.48 -0.49 -16.16
C ILE A 146 2.07 -1.84 -15.72
N TYR A 147 2.43 -2.70 -16.69
CA TYR A 147 3.01 -3.99 -16.40
C TYR A 147 4.41 -3.83 -15.78
N GLU A 148 5.23 -2.95 -16.34
CA GLU A 148 6.57 -2.69 -15.81
C GLU A 148 6.54 -2.21 -14.36
N ILE A 149 5.69 -1.24 -14.03
CA ILE A 149 5.61 -0.73 -12.65
C ILE A 149 5.06 -1.80 -11.70
N GLY A 150 4.09 -2.62 -12.14
CA GLY A 150 3.55 -3.73 -11.35
C GLY A 150 4.60 -4.77 -11.03
N GLU A 151 5.26 -5.32 -12.06
CA GLU A 151 6.18 -6.44 -11.90
C GLU A 151 7.51 -6.04 -11.26
N LYS A 152 8.10 -4.91 -11.70
CA LYS A 152 9.45 -4.52 -11.24
C LYS A 152 9.45 -3.71 -9.95
N HIS A 153 8.39 -2.96 -9.67
CA HIS A 153 8.42 -1.99 -8.58
C HIS A 153 7.40 -2.25 -7.48
N TYR A 154 6.21 -2.78 -7.81
CA TYR A 154 5.24 -3.23 -6.80
C TYR A 154 5.37 -4.73 -6.47
N PHE A 155 6.21 -5.48 -7.20
CA PHE A 155 6.43 -6.92 -7.03
C PHE A 155 5.14 -7.75 -7.14
N VAL A 156 4.25 -7.33 -8.03
CA VAL A 156 2.98 -8.01 -8.29
C VAL A 156 2.94 -8.50 -9.74
N SER A 157 2.39 -9.70 -9.96
CA SER A 157 2.17 -10.18 -11.32
C SER A 157 1.04 -9.39 -11.97
N ALA A 158 1.29 -8.85 -13.16
CA ALA A 158 0.35 -8.03 -13.92
C ALA A 158 0.62 -8.23 -15.43
N ARG A 159 -0.01 -9.24 -16.06
CA ARG A 159 0.20 -9.54 -17.48
C ARG A 159 -0.98 -10.30 -18.10
N GLU A 160 -1.05 -10.24 -19.44
CA GLU A 160 -1.97 -11.07 -20.21
C GLU A 160 -1.58 -12.56 -20.12
N ASP A 161 -2.58 -13.42 -19.92
CA ASP A 161 -2.46 -14.87 -20.04
C ASP A 161 -3.79 -15.46 -20.51
N SER A 162 -3.83 -15.94 -21.75
CA SER A 162 -5.05 -16.49 -22.36
C SER A 162 -5.56 -17.78 -21.69
N LEU A 163 -4.79 -18.41 -20.82
CA LEU A 163 -5.17 -19.61 -20.07
C LEU A 163 -5.89 -19.25 -18.75
N GLU A 164 -5.76 -18.01 -18.30
CA GLU A 164 -6.38 -17.56 -17.06
C GLU A 164 -7.81 -17.05 -17.28
N ALA A 165 -8.63 -17.18 -16.25
CA ALA A 165 -10.00 -16.71 -16.26
C ALA A 165 -10.05 -15.18 -16.41
N GLY A 166 -10.59 -14.70 -17.53
CA GLY A 166 -10.60 -13.28 -17.89
C GLY A 166 -9.40 -12.84 -18.71
N GLY A 167 -8.44 -13.73 -19.04
CA GLY A 167 -7.32 -13.45 -19.95
C GLY A 167 -6.11 -12.76 -19.31
N TYR A 168 -6.06 -12.66 -17.98
CA TYR A 168 -5.01 -11.96 -17.26
C TYR A 168 -4.58 -12.67 -15.98
N ILE A 169 -3.27 -12.70 -15.72
CA ILE A 169 -2.72 -13.00 -14.40
C ILE A 169 -2.60 -11.69 -13.64
N HIS A 170 -3.18 -11.65 -12.45
CA HIS A 170 -2.88 -10.60 -11.48
C HIS A 170 -2.77 -11.21 -10.08
N SER A 171 -1.77 -10.74 -9.33
CA SER A 171 -1.67 -11.13 -7.92
C SER A 171 -2.77 -10.44 -7.13
N GLY A 172 -3.42 -11.17 -6.23
CA GLY A 172 -4.47 -10.64 -5.35
C GLY A 172 -3.95 -9.73 -4.24
N HIS A 173 -2.78 -9.10 -4.41
CA HIS A 173 -2.12 -8.36 -3.32
C HIS A 173 -2.53 -6.89 -3.25
N PHE A 174 -2.69 -6.42 -2.00
CA PHE A 174 -2.65 -5.01 -1.64
C PHE A 174 -1.23 -4.66 -1.19
N VAL A 175 -0.66 -3.62 -1.77
CA VAL A 175 0.70 -3.16 -1.48
C VAL A 175 0.65 -1.86 -0.70
N LEU A 176 1.15 -1.86 0.53
CA LEU A 176 1.21 -0.69 1.40
C LEU A 176 2.50 0.09 1.13
N VAL A 177 2.36 1.37 0.79
CA VAL A 177 3.47 2.28 0.49
C VAL A 177 3.46 3.45 1.47
N ASP A 178 4.63 3.78 2.02
CA ASP A 178 4.80 4.87 2.97
C ASP A 178 4.98 6.25 2.31
N LYS A 179 5.09 7.29 3.15
CA LYS A 179 5.27 8.69 2.72
C LYS A 179 6.55 8.95 1.94
N ASN A 180 7.52 8.03 2.01
CA ASN A 180 8.81 8.10 1.32
C ASN A 180 8.86 7.17 0.09
N LYS A 181 7.73 6.65 -0.33
CA LYS A 181 7.55 5.74 -1.49
C LYS A 181 8.18 4.35 -1.30
N HIS A 182 8.46 3.90 -0.07
CA HIS A 182 8.91 2.53 0.20
C HIS A 182 7.73 1.60 0.42
N ILE A 183 7.84 0.37 -0.09
CA ILE A 183 6.88 -0.69 0.24
C ILE A 183 7.13 -1.15 1.68
N ARG A 184 6.05 -1.17 2.49
CA ARG A 184 6.08 -1.51 3.91
C ARG A 184 5.25 -2.75 4.26
N GLY A 185 4.48 -3.27 3.30
CA GLY A 185 3.70 -4.48 3.47
C GLY A 185 3.06 -4.94 2.16
N MET A 186 2.81 -6.26 2.08
CA MET A 186 2.03 -6.88 1.01
C MET A 186 1.04 -7.83 1.66
N TYR A 187 -0.24 -7.73 1.28
CA TYR A 187 -1.35 -8.39 1.95
C TYR A 187 -2.23 -9.10 0.91
N ASP A 188 -2.71 -10.29 1.22
CA ASP A 188 -3.69 -10.96 0.37
C ASP A 188 -5.03 -10.21 0.42
N GLY A 189 -5.32 -9.45 -0.64
CA GLY A 189 -6.55 -8.65 -0.78
C GLY A 189 -7.82 -9.50 -0.89
N THR A 190 -7.69 -10.82 -1.06
CA THR A 190 -8.85 -11.73 -1.12
C THR A 190 -9.33 -12.16 0.26
N THR A 191 -8.56 -11.90 1.34
CA THR A 191 -8.92 -12.28 2.71
C THR A 191 -9.26 -11.09 3.59
N GLU A 192 -10.18 -11.31 4.53
CA GLU A 192 -10.55 -10.29 5.53
C GLU A 192 -9.48 -10.10 6.60
N GLU A 193 -8.78 -11.17 6.96
CA GLU A 193 -7.72 -11.16 7.97
C GLU A 193 -6.58 -10.25 7.53
N GLU A 194 -6.08 -10.44 6.31
CA GLU A 194 -5.01 -9.62 5.75
C GLU A 194 -5.45 -8.16 5.54
N THR A 195 -6.72 -7.95 5.17
CA THR A 195 -7.29 -6.60 5.06
C THR A 195 -7.32 -5.89 6.42
N LYS A 196 -7.66 -6.59 7.50
CA LYS A 196 -7.62 -6.02 8.86
C LYS A 196 -6.18 -5.71 9.27
N LEU A 197 -5.24 -6.62 8.96
CA LEU A 197 -3.82 -6.40 9.24
C LEU A 197 -3.31 -5.16 8.48
N LEU A 198 -3.63 -5.01 7.20
CA LEU A 198 -3.33 -3.81 6.41
C LEU A 198 -3.84 -2.53 7.08
N ILE A 199 -5.10 -2.52 7.54
CA ILE A 199 -5.68 -1.36 8.22
C ILE A 199 -4.90 -1.00 9.49
N GLU A 200 -4.52 -2.00 10.30
CA GLU A 200 -3.72 -1.75 11.50
C GLU A 200 -2.30 -1.27 11.16
N ASP A 201 -1.68 -1.80 10.11
CA ASP A 201 -0.35 -1.38 9.68
C ASP A 201 -0.36 0.02 9.05
N ILE A 202 -1.42 0.45 8.38
CA ILE A 202 -1.61 1.86 7.99
C ILE A 202 -1.62 2.76 9.25
N LYS A 203 -2.31 2.35 10.32
CA LYS A 203 -2.33 3.11 11.59
C LYS A 203 -0.96 3.18 12.25
N VAL A 204 -0.11 2.15 12.07
CA VAL A 204 1.30 2.19 12.50
C VAL A 204 2.06 3.24 11.70
N LEU A 205 1.99 3.23 10.35
CA LEU A 205 2.69 4.20 9.50
C LEU A 205 2.25 5.65 9.75
N LEU A 206 0.98 5.88 10.07
CA LEU A 206 0.47 7.22 10.41
C LEU A 206 1.14 7.79 11.68
N LYS A 207 1.68 6.94 12.56
CA LYS A 207 2.39 7.34 13.79
C LYS A 207 3.91 7.41 13.59
N GLU A 208 4.45 6.77 12.55
CA GLU A 208 5.88 6.87 12.21
C GLU A 208 6.20 8.32 11.77
N LYS A 209 7.30 8.87 12.33
CA LYS A 209 7.76 10.25 12.07
C LYS A 209 8.82 10.25 10.98
#